data_bdf45f9314580b8ccb3408e49d22cb93
#
_entry.id   bdf45f9314580b8ccb3408e49d22cb93
#
_cell.length_a   1.000
_cell.length_b   1.000
_cell.length_c   1.000
_cell.angle_alpha   90.00
_cell.angle_beta   90.00
_cell.angle_gamma   90.00
#
_symmetry.space_group_name_H-M   'P 1'
#
loop_
_entity.id
_entity.type
_entity.pdbx_description
1 polymer ?
#
loop_
_entity_poly.entity_id
_entity_poly.type
_entity_poly.pdbx_seq_one_letter_code
_entity_poly.pdbx_strand_id
1 'polypeptide(L)'
;MTATTESMTIANRFRNYLPVVVDVETAGFNPKTDALLEIACIPILMDDAGRFYPGEAVNAHIEPFEGANLEARALQFTGINPHSPMRKAIAEDEKTAIRRIFKYLKTVRQSTQCTKCILVGHNAHFDLSFLNALIERTNSKNQSQFHQFSVLDTVT
;
A
#
# COMPACT_ATOMS: atom_id res chain seq x y z
N MET A 1 34.39 -10.62 27.52
CA MET A 1 33.63 -9.96 26.40
C MET A 1 32.26 -10.59 26.35
N THR A 2 31.28 -9.91 26.87
CA THR A 2 29.87 -10.29 26.70
C THR A 2 29.47 -9.83 25.29
N ALA A 3 29.27 -10.79 24.37
CA ALA A 3 28.65 -10.51 23.10
C ALA A 3 27.24 -10.02 23.41
N THR A 4 27.00 -8.73 23.24
CA THR A 4 25.66 -8.18 23.20
C THR A 4 24.97 -8.82 22.01
N THR A 5 24.11 -9.78 22.26
CA THR A 5 23.18 -10.30 21.27
C THR A 5 22.29 -9.11 20.90
N GLU A 6 22.57 -8.44 19.78
CA GLU A 6 21.64 -7.47 19.23
C GLU A 6 20.31 -8.20 19.03
N SER A 7 19.26 -7.73 19.71
CA SER A 7 17.94 -8.27 19.54
C SER A 7 17.52 -8.08 18.07
N MET A 8 17.16 -9.18 17.39
CA MET A 8 16.70 -9.12 16.01
C MET A 8 15.40 -8.35 15.95
N THR A 9 15.39 -7.23 15.23
CA THR A 9 14.21 -6.39 14.98
C THR A 9 13.73 -6.55 13.55
N ILE A 10 12.52 -6.10 13.25
CA ILE A 10 12.03 -6.10 11.86
C ILE A 10 12.94 -5.25 10.96
N ALA A 11 13.48 -4.14 11.47
CA ALA A 11 14.43 -3.31 10.75
C ALA A 11 15.71 -4.07 10.36
N ASN A 12 16.26 -4.86 11.29
CA ASN A 12 17.46 -5.68 11.04
C ASN A 12 17.19 -6.78 10.01
N ARG A 13 15.96 -7.29 10.00
CA ARG A 13 15.57 -8.41 9.13
C ARG A 13 15.47 -8.01 7.67
N PHE A 14 15.02 -6.79 7.37
CA PHE A 14 14.70 -6.32 6.02
C PHE A 14 15.50 -5.06 5.64
N ARG A 15 16.76 -4.95 6.04
CA ARG A 15 17.66 -3.85 5.66
C ARG A 15 17.08 -2.47 5.96
N ASN A 16 16.47 -2.31 7.14
CA ASN A 16 15.80 -1.09 7.60
C ASN A 16 14.49 -0.75 6.85
N TYR A 17 13.95 -1.68 6.09
CA TYR A 17 12.62 -1.53 5.47
C TYR A 17 11.54 -2.20 6.31
N LEU A 18 10.39 -1.55 6.38
CA LEU A 18 9.16 -2.16 6.91
C LEU A 18 8.42 -2.81 5.75
N PRO A 19 8.29 -4.15 5.73
CA PRO A 19 7.48 -4.79 4.71
C PRO A 19 5.99 -4.52 4.96
N VAL A 20 5.31 -4.08 3.92
CA VAL A 20 3.86 -3.78 3.95
C VAL A 20 3.21 -4.52 2.79
N VAL A 21 2.32 -5.44 3.12
CA VAL A 21 1.52 -6.13 2.11
C VAL A 21 0.50 -5.14 1.55
N VAL A 22 0.49 -5.00 0.23
CA VAL A 22 -0.42 -4.10 -0.48
C VAL A 22 -1.18 -4.89 -1.53
N ASP A 23 -2.48 -4.69 -1.57
CA ASP A 23 -3.36 -5.21 -2.60
C ASP A 23 -4.25 -4.10 -3.11
N VAL A 24 -4.42 -4.02 -4.43
CA VAL A 24 -5.23 -3.01 -5.09
C VAL A 24 -6.30 -3.65 -5.97
N GLU A 25 -7.45 -2.97 -6.07
CA GLU A 25 -8.48 -3.26 -7.05
C GLU A 25 -8.60 -2.07 -8.00
N THR A 26 -8.58 -2.34 -9.29
CA THR A 26 -8.47 -1.31 -10.32
C THR A 26 -9.52 -1.47 -11.41
N ALA A 27 -9.78 -0.38 -12.10
CA ALA A 27 -10.74 -0.34 -13.22
C ALA A 27 -10.07 -0.63 -14.58
N GLY A 28 -8.89 -1.23 -14.59
CA GLY A 28 -8.14 -1.58 -15.78
C GLY A 28 -6.68 -1.86 -15.46
N PHE A 29 -5.84 -1.96 -16.49
CA PHE A 29 -4.43 -2.32 -16.33
C PHE A 29 -3.45 -1.14 -16.51
N ASN A 30 -3.94 0.01 -16.96
CA ASN A 30 -3.09 1.18 -17.17
C ASN A 30 -3.14 2.11 -15.95
N PRO A 31 -2.05 2.19 -15.16
CA PRO A 31 -2.04 3.00 -13.93
C PRO A 31 -2.20 4.50 -14.15
N LYS A 32 -1.88 5.00 -15.36
CA LYS A 32 -1.99 6.42 -15.67
C LYS A 32 -3.40 6.86 -16.01
N THR A 33 -4.21 5.96 -16.58
CA THR A 33 -5.54 6.29 -17.11
C THR A 33 -6.67 5.65 -16.35
N ASP A 34 -6.45 4.47 -15.78
CA ASP A 34 -7.49 3.66 -15.17
C ASP A 34 -7.60 3.94 -13.67
N ALA A 35 -8.81 3.92 -13.14
CA ALA A 35 -9.05 4.25 -11.75
C ALA A 35 -8.45 3.19 -10.80
N LEU A 36 -7.83 3.65 -9.72
CA LEU A 36 -7.58 2.85 -8.54
C LEU A 36 -8.85 2.90 -7.66
N LEU A 37 -9.48 1.76 -7.43
CA LEU A 37 -10.79 1.70 -6.75
C LEU A 37 -10.69 1.31 -5.28
N GLU A 38 -9.80 0.41 -4.95
CA GLU A 38 -9.56 -0.02 -3.57
C GLU A 38 -8.07 -0.26 -3.34
N ILE A 39 -7.64 0.03 -2.13
CA ILE A 39 -6.29 -0.29 -1.67
C ILE A 39 -6.36 -0.77 -0.22
N ALA A 40 -5.63 -1.85 0.07
CA ALA A 40 -5.42 -2.34 1.42
C ALA A 40 -3.93 -2.46 1.70
N CYS A 41 -3.52 -2.06 2.91
CA CYS A 41 -2.14 -2.15 3.36
C CYS A 41 -2.10 -2.82 4.73
N ILE A 42 -1.24 -3.83 4.88
CA ILE A 42 -1.02 -4.51 6.16
C ILE A 42 0.49 -4.55 6.43
N PRO A 43 0.98 -3.84 7.45
CA PRO A 43 2.39 -3.93 7.82
C PRO A 43 2.70 -5.30 8.43
N ILE A 44 3.87 -5.83 8.14
CA ILE A 44 4.37 -7.06 8.75
C ILE A 44 5.23 -6.68 9.94
N LEU A 45 4.84 -7.17 11.11
CA LEU A 45 5.54 -6.92 12.37
C LEU A 45 6.25 -8.20 12.82
N MET A 46 7.11 -8.07 13.83
CA MET A 46 7.87 -9.19 14.37
C MET A 46 7.83 -9.14 15.89
N ASP A 47 7.56 -10.26 16.54
CA ASP A 47 7.58 -10.38 17.98
C ASP A 47 9.01 -10.60 18.52
N ASP A 48 9.15 -10.63 19.84
CA ASP A 48 10.46 -10.79 20.51
C ASP A 48 11.10 -12.16 20.24
N ALA A 49 10.31 -13.15 19.82
CA ALA A 49 10.79 -14.47 19.44
C ALA A 49 11.21 -14.55 17.95
N GLY A 50 11.14 -13.43 17.22
CA GLY A 50 11.47 -13.37 15.81
C GLY A 50 10.39 -13.90 14.86
N ARG A 51 9.16 -14.06 15.35
CA ARG A 51 8.03 -14.53 14.53
C ARG A 51 7.31 -13.35 13.90
N PHE A 52 6.96 -13.48 12.62
CA PHE A 52 6.20 -12.47 11.92
C PHE A 52 4.71 -12.58 12.24
N TYR A 53 4.06 -11.43 12.31
CA TYR A 53 2.61 -11.35 12.48
C TYR A 53 2.08 -10.11 11.74
N PRO A 54 0.81 -10.14 11.28
CA PRO A 54 0.22 -8.97 10.61
C PRO A 54 -0.07 -7.87 11.63
N GLY A 55 0.31 -6.66 11.29
CA GLY A 55 -0.16 -5.47 11.99
C GLY A 55 -1.60 -5.14 11.62
N GLU A 56 -2.12 -4.03 12.14
CA GLU A 56 -3.46 -3.58 11.82
C GLU A 56 -3.54 -3.14 10.35
N ALA A 57 -4.60 -3.60 9.66
CA ALA A 57 -4.84 -3.24 8.27
C ALA A 57 -5.37 -1.80 8.16
N VAL A 58 -4.92 -1.09 7.15
CA VAL A 58 -5.52 0.17 6.70
C VAL A 58 -5.98 -0.01 5.26
N ASN A 59 -7.19 0.43 4.97
CA ASN A 59 -7.77 0.32 3.63
C ASN A 59 -8.53 1.57 3.24
N ALA A 60 -8.79 1.70 1.95
CA ALA A 60 -9.62 2.77 1.41
C ALA A 60 -10.41 2.28 0.20
N HIS A 61 -11.67 2.72 0.12
CA HIS A 61 -12.43 2.76 -1.12
C HIS A 61 -12.20 4.13 -1.74
N ILE A 62 -11.77 4.16 -3.00
CA ILE A 62 -11.30 5.39 -3.64
C ILE A 62 -12.27 5.78 -4.75
N GLU A 63 -12.72 7.03 -4.72
CA GLU A 63 -13.47 7.59 -5.84
C GLU A 63 -12.57 7.69 -7.07
N PRO A 64 -13.04 7.30 -8.26
CA PRO A 64 -12.28 7.51 -9.49
C PRO A 64 -11.88 8.98 -9.64
N PHE A 65 -10.63 9.21 -10.01
CA PHE A 65 -10.16 10.57 -10.29
C PHE A 65 -10.87 11.14 -11.52
N GLU A 66 -10.90 12.45 -11.63
CA GLU A 66 -11.57 13.12 -12.75
C GLU A 66 -10.94 12.70 -14.09
N GLY A 67 -11.79 12.23 -15.01
CA GLY A 67 -11.35 11.71 -16.30
C GLY A 67 -10.83 10.28 -16.28
N ALA A 68 -10.90 9.58 -15.14
CA ALA A 68 -10.46 8.20 -15.04
C ALA A 68 -11.23 7.28 -15.98
N ASN A 69 -10.52 6.33 -16.58
CA ASN A 69 -11.13 5.26 -17.34
C ASN A 69 -11.68 4.18 -16.40
N LEU A 70 -12.90 3.73 -16.69
CA LEU A 70 -13.57 2.62 -15.99
C LEU A 70 -13.84 1.52 -17.02
N GLU A 71 -12.94 0.54 -17.12
CA GLU A 71 -13.09 -0.53 -18.08
C GLU A 71 -14.14 -1.55 -17.61
N ALA A 72 -15.15 -1.82 -18.45
CA ALA A 72 -16.29 -2.66 -18.10
C ALA A 72 -15.87 -4.08 -17.66
N ARG A 73 -14.89 -4.68 -18.32
CA ARG A 73 -14.39 -6.01 -17.98
C ARG A 73 -13.73 -6.04 -16.61
N ALA A 74 -12.95 -5.00 -16.30
CA ALA A 74 -12.29 -4.89 -15.01
C ALA A 74 -13.31 -4.73 -13.89
N LEU A 75 -14.33 -3.89 -14.06
CA LEU A 75 -15.41 -3.73 -13.09
C LEU A 75 -16.21 -5.02 -12.89
N GLN A 76 -16.46 -5.74 -13.96
CA GLN A 76 -17.12 -7.05 -13.88
C GLN A 76 -16.26 -8.07 -13.12
N PHE A 77 -14.97 -8.08 -13.37
CA PHE A 77 -14.03 -8.99 -12.70
C PHE A 77 -13.92 -8.70 -11.19
N THR A 78 -13.80 -7.44 -10.81
CA THR A 78 -13.69 -7.03 -9.39
C THR A 78 -15.03 -7.07 -8.66
N GLY A 79 -16.13 -6.98 -9.39
CA GLY A 79 -17.46 -6.85 -8.79
C GLY A 79 -17.75 -5.47 -8.20
N ILE A 80 -16.88 -4.48 -8.43
CA ILE A 80 -17.03 -3.14 -7.89
C ILE A 80 -17.90 -2.30 -8.82
N ASN A 81 -18.95 -1.67 -8.26
CA ASN A 81 -19.72 -0.65 -8.92
C ASN A 81 -19.36 0.73 -8.33
N PRO A 82 -18.53 1.54 -9.02
CA PRO A 82 -18.14 2.85 -8.50
C PRO A 82 -19.29 3.85 -8.41
N HIS A 83 -20.41 3.57 -9.05
CA HIS A 83 -21.60 4.42 -9.02
C HIS A 83 -22.62 4.02 -7.93
N SER A 84 -22.35 2.93 -7.21
CA SER A 84 -23.23 2.49 -6.12
C SER A 84 -23.36 3.56 -5.03
N PRO A 85 -24.58 3.92 -4.59
CA PRO A 85 -24.73 4.88 -3.50
C PRO A 85 -24.07 4.44 -2.19
N MET A 86 -24.08 3.15 -1.88
CA MET A 86 -23.43 2.61 -0.69
C MET A 86 -21.92 2.83 -0.75
N ARG A 87 -21.31 2.56 -1.90
CA ARG A 87 -19.88 2.76 -2.10
C ARG A 87 -19.52 4.24 -2.04
N LYS A 88 -20.30 5.09 -2.69
CA LYS A 88 -20.06 6.55 -2.66
C LYS A 88 -20.13 7.14 -1.26
N ALA A 89 -20.92 6.54 -0.38
CA ALA A 89 -21.03 7.00 1.01
C ALA A 89 -19.74 6.77 1.82
N ILE A 90 -18.90 5.79 1.44
CA ILE A 90 -17.69 5.41 2.16
C ILE A 90 -16.40 5.70 1.39
N ALA A 91 -16.50 5.99 0.09
CA ALA A 91 -15.33 6.26 -0.74
C ALA A 91 -14.74 7.64 -0.44
N GLU A 92 -13.41 7.70 -0.51
CA GLU A 92 -12.62 8.90 -0.34
C GLU A 92 -12.00 9.30 -1.68
N ASP A 93 -11.73 10.59 -1.87
CA ASP A 93 -10.88 11.00 -2.98
C ASP A 93 -9.44 10.48 -2.80
N GLU A 94 -8.69 10.40 -3.87
CA GLU A 94 -7.33 9.84 -3.86
C GLU A 94 -6.42 10.53 -2.83
N LYS A 95 -6.47 11.85 -2.76
CA LYS A 95 -5.59 12.63 -1.89
C LYS A 95 -5.89 12.39 -0.41
N THR A 96 -7.16 12.36 -0.04
CA THR A 96 -7.61 12.08 1.32
C THR A 96 -7.21 10.66 1.74
N ALA A 97 -7.46 9.68 0.88
CA ALA A 97 -7.14 8.29 1.13
C ALA A 97 -5.63 8.07 1.35
N ILE A 98 -4.81 8.57 0.42
CA ILE A 98 -3.36 8.34 0.51
C ILE A 98 -2.72 9.06 1.69
N ARG A 99 -3.20 10.25 2.03
CA ARG A 99 -2.73 10.99 3.20
C ARG A 99 -2.99 10.21 4.48
N ARG A 100 -4.17 9.64 4.62
CA ARG A 100 -4.56 8.84 5.78
C ARG A 100 -3.71 7.56 5.87
N ILE A 101 -3.55 6.85 4.78
CA ILE A 101 -2.75 5.63 4.71
C ILE A 101 -1.28 5.92 5.03
N PHE A 102 -0.69 6.94 4.44
CA PHE A 102 0.71 7.29 4.68
C PHE A 102 0.96 7.77 6.11
N LYS A 103 0.02 8.48 6.71
CA LYS A 103 0.12 8.88 8.11
C LYS A 103 0.19 7.65 9.03
N TYR A 104 -0.66 6.68 8.81
CA TYR A 104 -0.65 5.42 9.55
C TYR A 104 0.66 4.65 9.35
N LEU A 105 1.08 4.44 8.11
CA LEU A 105 2.30 3.71 7.80
C LEU A 105 3.55 4.41 8.35
N LYS A 106 3.57 5.74 8.33
CA LYS A 106 4.65 6.52 8.94
C LYS A 106 4.75 6.24 10.44
N THR A 107 3.63 6.21 11.15
CA THR A 107 3.60 5.89 12.58
C THR A 107 4.18 4.50 12.86
N VAL A 108 3.75 3.49 12.11
CA VAL A 108 4.27 2.12 12.26
C VAL A 108 5.75 2.04 11.89
N ARG A 109 6.15 2.68 10.80
CA ARG A 109 7.55 2.73 10.36
C ARG A 109 8.46 3.34 11.43
N GLN A 110 8.04 4.43 12.03
CA GLN A 110 8.82 5.08 13.10
C GLN A 110 8.89 4.22 14.36
N SER A 111 7.80 3.57 14.74
CA SER A 111 7.77 2.69 15.92
C SER A 111 8.65 1.45 15.76
N THR A 112 8.87 1.00 14.53
CA THR A 112 9.75 -0.13 14.20
C THR A 112 11.17 0.29 13.85
N GLN A 113 11.47 1.58 13.88
CA GLN A 113 12.78 2.16 13.53
C GLN A 113 13.22 1.86 12.07
N CYS A 114 12.25 1.67 11.19
CA CYS A 114 12.49 1.49 9.77
C CYS A 114 12.60 2.83 9.05
N THR A 115 13.41 2.89 8.00
CA THR A 115 13.65 4.12 7.25
C THR A 115 12.63 4.34 6.14
N LYS A 116 12.09 3.25 5.58
CA LYS A 116 11.07 3.25 4.53
C LYS A 116 10.23 1.99 4.61
N CYS A 117 9.08 2.00 3.96
CA CYS A 117 8.31 0.80 3.69
C CYS A 117 8.74 0.17 2.36
N ILE A 118 8.68 -1.15 2.28
CA ILE A 118 8.82 -1.88 1.03
C ILE A 118 7.50 -2.60 0.72
N LEU A 119 7.00 -2.43 -0.49
CA LEU A 119 5.75 -3.04 -0.91
C LEU A 119 5.93 -4.54 -1.11
N VAL A 120 5.07 -5.32 -0.48
CA VAL A 120 5.00 -6.78 -0.62
C VAL A 120 3.68 -7.12 -1.32
N GLY A 121 3.74 -7.94 -2.35
CA GLY A 121 2.53 -8.33 -3.06
C GLY A 121 2.75 -9.49 -4.01
N HIS A 122 1.65 -9.99 -4.54
CA HIS A 122 1.64 -10.96 -5.62
C HIS A 122 1.57 -10.22 -6.95
N ASN A 123 2.61 -10.32 -7.77
CA ASN A 123 2.83 -9.45 -8.92
C ASN A 123 2.92 -7.96 -8.47
N ALA A 124 3.79 -7.70 -7.53
CA ALA A 124 3.83 -6.49 -6.72
C ALA A 124 4.10 -5.21 -7.51
N HIS A 125 4.76 -5.31 -8.67
CA HIS A 125 4.99 -4.14 -9.54
C HIS A 125 3.69 -3.57 -10.12
N PHE A 126 2.66 -4.38 -10.28
CA PHE A 126 1.33 -3.90 -10.66
C PHE A 126 0.75 -2.97 -9.61
N ASP A 127 0.73 -3.40 -8.35
CA ASP A 127 0.25 -2.60 -7.22
C ASP A 127 1.08 -1.33 -7.05
N LEU A 128 2.40 -1.46 -7.12
CA LEU A 128 3.30 -0.32 -7.00
C LEU A 128 3.08 0.70 -8.12
N SER A 129 2.82 0.26 -9.35
CA SER A 129 2.58 1.16 -10.47
C SER A 129 1.33 2.02 -10.29
N PHE A 130 0.25 1.44 -9.78
CA PHE A 130 -0.97 2.18 -9.45
C PHE A 130 -0.77 3.13 -8.28
N LEU A 131 -0.06 2.69 -7.24
CA LEU A 131 0.29 3.54 -6.12
C LEU A 131 1.13 4.74 -6.55
N ASN A 132 2.16 4.51 -7.35
CA ASN A 132 3.03 5.59 -7.86
C ASN A 132 2.26 6.58 -8.74
N ALA A 133 1.36 6.10 -9.59
CA ALA A 133 0.52 6.96 -10.41
C ALA A 133 -0.40 7.86 -9.56
N LEU A 134 -0.98 7.30 -8.50
CA LEU A 134 -1.79 8.06 -7.54
C LEU A 134 -0.94 9.10 -6.80
N ILE A 135 0.25 8.73 -6.35
CA ILE A 135 1.19 9.65 -5.69
C ILE A 135 1.52 10.83 -6.59
N GLU A 136 1.74 10.59 -7.87
CA GLU A 136 2.03 11.62 -8.85
C GLU A 136 0.82 12.54 -9.08
N ARG A 137 -0.38 11.96 -9.31
CA ARG A 137 -1.62 12.74 -9.51
C ARG A 137 -1.96 13.63 -8.33
N THR A 138 -1.71 13.16 -7.12
CA THR A 138 -2.05 13.88 -5.88
C THR A 138 -0.92 14.78 -5.37
N ASN A 139 0.22 14.79 -6.06
CA ASN A 139 1.42 15.51 -5.62
C ASN A 139 1.85 15.13 -4.18
N SER A 140 1.82 13.83 -3.89
CA SER A 140 2.09 13.28 -2.56
C SER A 140 3.49 12.67 -2.42
N LYS A 141 4.39 12.93 -3.34
CA LYS A 141 5.74 12.34 -3.37
C LYS A 141 6.52 12.58 -2.07
N ASN A 142 6.43 13.79 -1.52
CA ASN A 142 7.11 14.15 -0.28
C ASN A 142 6.56 13.42 0.96
N GLN A 143 5.38 12.85 0.87
CA GLN A 143 4.71 12.12 1.95
C GLN A 143 4.79 10.60 1.76
N SER A 144 5.33 10.13 0.63
CA SER A 144 5.40 8.72 0.31
C SER A 144 6.26 7.97 1.32
N GLN A 145 5.74 6.87 1.81
CA GLN A 145 6.43 5.99 2.75
C GLN A 145 7.15 4.83 2.06
N PHE A 146 6.81 4.52 0.81
CA PHE A 146 7.31 3.37 0.09
C PHE A 146 8.58 3.67 -0.70
N HIS A 147 9.44 2.65 -0.80
CA HIS A 147 10.50 2.67 -1.79
C HIS A 147 9.88 2.75 -3.19
N GLN A 148 10.40 3.64 -4.02
CA GLN A 148 9.78 3.97 -5.31
C GLN A 148 9.82 2.82 -6.32
N PHE A 149 10.85 1.98 -6.27
CA PHE A 149 11.11 0.97 -7.30
C PHE A 149 11.16 -0.46 -6.78
N SER A 150 11.63 -0.67 -5.56
CA SER A 150 11.86 -2.01 -5.02
C SER A 150 10.61 -2.57 -4.38
N VAL A 151 10.39 -3.85 -4.61
CA VAL A 151 9.28 -4.62 -4.04
C VAL A 151 9.79 -5.97 -3.54
N LEU A 152 9.00 -6.62 -2.70
CA LEU A 152 9.11 -8.03 -2.39
C LEU A 152 7.93 -8.74 -3.06
N ASP A 153 8.22 -9.53 -4.06
CA ASP A 153 7.21 -10.23 -4.85
C ASP A 153 7.06 -11.67 -4.35
N THR A 154 5.81 -12.09 -4.11
CA THR A 154 5.51 -13.46 -3.69
C THR A 154 5.37 -14.43 -4.87
N VAL A 155 5.41 -13.94 -6.11
CA VAL A 155 5.50 -14.77 -7.31
C VAL A 155 6.94 -15.24 -7.46
N THR A 156 7.17 -16.49 -7.22
CA THR A 156 8.49 -17.13 -7.39
C THR A 156 8.39 -18.34 -8.30
#